data_11875451f2854b0a863b955a6ecca362
#
_entry.id   11875451f2854b0a863b955a6ecca362
#
_cell.length_a   1.000
_cell.length_b   1.000
_cell.length_c   1.000
_cell.angle_alpha   90.00
_cell.angle_beta   90.00
_cell.angle_gamma   90.00
#
_symmetry.space_group_name_H-M   'P 1'
#
loop_
_entity.id
_entity.type
_entity.pdbx_description
1 polymer ?
#
loop_
_entity_poly.entity_id
_entity_poly.type
_entity_poly.pdbx_seq_one_letter_code
_entity_poly.pdbx_strand_id
1 'polypeptide(L)'
;VETRLAKFYSTINQAIKMSEVEYGDKKYWFTDLNNIETDEEGKPVNGSSEVEKWWNKYISPNMKTTSVKYDEKGLPYFYFPDGSALKIRFTDAIRDWIFYPGNPDKCLKRYKTEDEAHGKCSFLFIYMPGGEDIKTNASNPNAPEWKYHVNKGVEPYKYNWDGTANSLYNNNGYSCKTGNRAFCT
;
A
#
# COMPACT_ATOMS: atom_id res chain seq x y z
N VAL A 1 -13.72 -4.64 11.58
CA VAL A 1 -13.00 -4.09 10.42
C VAL A 1 -12.43 -2.73 10.78
N GLU A 2 -13.27 -1.77 11.14
CA GLU A 2 -12.90 -0.38 11.45
C GLU A 2 -11.76 -0.26 12.46
N THR A 3 -11.87 -0.94 13.61
CA THR A 3 -10.82 -0.95 14.64
C THR A 3 -9.45 -1.41 14.10
N ARG A 4 -9.44 -2.41 13.21
CA ARG A 4 -8.21 -2.92 12.60
C ARG A 4 -7.64 -1.95 11.57
N LEU A 5 -8.48 -1.24 10.83
CA LEU A 5 -8.06 -0.18 9.91
C LEU A 5 -7.42 0.98 10.66
N ALA A 6 -8.09 1.47 11.72
CA ALA A 6 -7.57 2.54 12.57
C ALA A 6 -6.25 2.15 13.25
N LYS A 7 -6.15 0.91 13.76
CA LYS A 7 -4.93 0.39 14.35
C LYS A 7 -3.80 0.31 13.33
N PHE A 8 -4.05 -0.25 12.15
CA PHE A 8 -3.05 -0.31 11.08
C PHE A 8 -2.56 1.09 10.72
N TYR A 9 -3.47 2.02 10.43
CA TYR A 9 -3.14 3.40 10.09
C TYR A 9 -2.25 4.07 11.14
N SER A 10 -2.61 3.95 12.41
CA SER A 10 -1.82 4.51 13.51
C SER A 10 -0.45 3.86 13.63
N THR A 11 -0.39 2.53 13.61
CA THR A 11 0.85 1.77 13.83
C THR A 11 1.84 1.99 12.69
N ILE A 12 1.40 1.95 11.44
CA ILE A 12 2.29 2.14 10.29
C ILE A 12 2.87 3.56 10.25
N ASN A 13 2.06 4.57 10.53
CA ASN A 13 2.54 5.95 10.54
C ASN A 13 3.48 6.22 11.72
N GLN A 14 3.28 5.56 12.86
CA GLN A 14 4.22 5.60 13.96
C GLN A 14 5.55 4.93 13.59
N ALA A 15 5.52 3.77 12.94
CA ALA A 15 6.72 3.08 12.48
C ALA A 15 7.52 3.94 11.49
N ILE A 16 6.85 4.61 10.56
CA ILE A 16 7.47 5.55 9.64
C ILE A 16 8.17 6.69 10.39
N LYS A 17 7.48 7.33 11.35
CA LYS A 17 8.08 8.41 12.15
C LYS A 17 9.32 7.96 12.93
N MET A 18 9.28 6.77 13.51
CA MET A 18 10.44 6.22 14.21
C MET A 18 11.59 5.94 13.26
N SER A 19 11.32 5.45 12.07
CA SER A 19 12.33 5.18 11.06
C SER A 19 12.96 6.45 10.48
N GLU A 20 12.22 7.56 10.44
CA GLU A 20 12.76 8.87 10.03
C GLU A 20 13.85 9.39 10.97
N VAL A 21 13.86 8.97 12.23
CA VAL A 21 14.92 9.31 13.18
C VAL A 21 16.27 8.73 12.75
N GLU A 22 16.25 7.52 12.18
CA GLU A 22 17.47 6.81 11.75
C GLU A 22 17.85 7.13 10.30
N TYR A 23 16.86 7.20 9.41
CA TYR A 23 17.09 7.25 7.96
C TYR A 23 16.77 8.63 7.33
N GLY A 24 16.37 9.61 8.14
CA GLY A 24 15.95 10.92 7.63
C GLY A 24 14.56 10.91 7.00
N ASP A 25 14.22 11.99 6.30
CA ASP A 25 12.89 12.21 5.74
C ASP A 25 12.48 11.09 4.77
N LYS A 26 11.32 10.52 4.99
CA LYS A 26 10.71 9.45 4.19
C LYS A 26 10.58 9.75 2.70
N LYS A 27 10.55 11.02 2.30
CA LYS A 27 10.50 11.40 0.89
C LYS A 27 11.74 10.96 0.09
N TYR A 28 12.86 10.69 0.77
CA TYR A 28 14.11 10.22 0.16
C TYR A 28 14.29 8.69 0.21
N TRP A 29 13.33 7.95 0.76
CA TRP A 29 13.42 6.50 0.84
C TRP A 29 12.97 5.79 -0.44
N PHE A 30 12.57 6.55 -1.44
CA PHE A 30 12.12 5.98 -2.71
C PHE A 30 13.29 5.31 -3.44
N THR A 31 13.02 4.09 -3.89
CA THR A 31 13.83 3.36 -4.86
C THR A 31 12.91 2.72 -5.89
N ASP A 32 13.44 2.32 -7.03
CA ASP A 32 12.69 1.50 -7.95
C ASP A 32 12.41 0.13 -7.32
N LEU A 33 11.16 -0.12 -6.98
CA LEU A 33 10.73 -1.34 -6.30
C LEU A 33 10.22 -2.44 -7.23
N ASN A 34 10.41 -2.27 -8.53
CA ASN A 34 9.97 -3.23 -9.55
C ASN A 34 10.80 -4.50 -9.60
N ASN A 35 12.02 -4.46 -9.09
CA ASN A 35 12.96 -5.53 -9.28
C ASN A 35 12.70 -6.69 -8.33
N ILE A 36 12.69 -7.90 -8.90
CA ILE A 36 12.70 -9.18 -8.22
C ILE A 36 13.65 -10.10 -8.99
N GLU A 37 14.43 -10.88 -8.27
CA GLU A 37 15.30 -11.88 -8.89
C GLU A 37 14.46 -13.04 -9.45
N THR A 38 14.92 -13.60 -10.55
CA THR A 38 14.33 -14.81 -11.13
C THR A 38 15.38 -15.92 -11.16
N ASP A 39 14.90 -17.16 -11.00
CA ASP A 39 15.72 -18.35 -11.12
C ASP A 39 16.03 -18.66 -12.61
N GLU A 40 16.74 -19.77 -12.85
CA GLU A 40 17.13 -20.22 -14.20
C GLU A 40 15.91 -20.56 -15.08
N GLU A 41 14.76 -20.85 -14.44
CA GLU A 41 13.49 -21.14 -15.13
C GLU A 41 12.63 -19.89 -15.33
N GLY A 42 13.11 -18.70 -14.90
CA GLY A 42 12.41 -17.42 -14.98
C GLY A 42 11.32 -17.24 -13.92
N LYS A 43 11.29 -18.07 -12.87
CA LYS A 43 10.35 -17.92 -11.76
C LYS A 43 10.89 -16.93 -10.74
N PRO A 44 10.01 -16.12 -10.12
CA PRO A 44 10.43 -15.16 -9.10
C PRO A 44 10.99 -15.87 -7.87
N VAL A 45 12.11 -15.35 -7.35
CA VAL A 45 12.73 -15.83 -6.13
C VAL A 45 12.09 -15.11 -4.94
N ASN A 46 11.36 -15.86 -4.11
CA ASN A 46 10.71 -15.32 -2.92
C ASN A 46 11.75 -14.72 -1.95
N GLY A 47 11.47 -13.52 -1.45
CA GLY A 47 12.36 -12.79 -0.56
C GLY A 47 13.36 -11.85 -1.26
N SER A 48 13.43 -11.88 -2.61
CA SER A 48 14.37 -11.07 -3.38
C SER A 48 13.80 -9.74 -3.86
N SER A 49 12.49 -9.49 -3.66
CA SER A 49 11.86 -8.26 -4.17
C SER A 49 12.39 -7.01 -3.48
N GLU A 50 12.55 -5.94 -4.25
CA GLU A 50 12.95 -4.63 -3.70
C GLU A 50 11.89 -4.09 -2.71
N VAL A 51 10.61 -4.43 -2.89
CA VAL A 51 9.53 -4.12 -1.94
C VAL A 51 9.83 -4.72 -0.56
N GLU A 52 10.24 -5.99 -0.51
CA GLU A 52 10.54 -6.65 0.77
C GLU A 52 11.82 -6.10 1.41
N LYS A 53 12.85 -5.82 0.61
CA LYS A 53 14.08 -5.17 1.08
C LYS A 53 13.79 -3.79 1.67
N TRP A 54 12.95 -3.00 1.00
CA TRP A 54 12.49 -1.69 1.49
C TRP A 54 11.73 -1.81 2.81
N TRP A 55 10.76 -2.74 2.89
CA TRP A 55 9.99 -3.02 4.11
C TRP A 55 10.90 -3.41 5.27
N ASN A 56 11.81 -4.32 5.03
CA ASN A 56 12.74 -4.81 6.06
C ASN A 56 13.68 -3.73 6.57
N LYS A 57 14.06 -2.79 5.72
CA LYS A 57 14.90 -1.66 6.11
C LYS A 57 14.14 -0.60 6.90
N TYR A 58 13.02 -0.14 6.38
CA TYR A 58 12.36 1.06 6.88
C TYR A 58 11.19 0.80 7.84
N ILE A 59 10.50 -0.31 7.71
CA ILE A 59 9.25 -0.54 8.46
C ILE A 59 9.40 -1.64 9.51
N SER A 60 9.93 -2.78 9.13
CA SER A 60 10.03 -3.97 9.98
C SER A 60 10.72 -3.74 11.34
N PRO A 61 11.74 -2.89 11.47
CA PRO A 61 12.34 -2.60 12.76
C PRO A 61 11.38 -2.02 13.80
N ASN A 62 10.34 -1.32 13.34
CA ASN A 62 9.38 -0.61 14.18
C ASN A 62 7.93 -1.14 14.09
N MET A 63 7.70 -2.19 13.29
CA MET A 63 6.39 -2.80 13.14
C MET A 63 6.51 -4.32 12.98
N LYS A 64 6.05 -5.06 13.99
CA LYS A 64 6.19 -6.52 14.02
C LYS A 64 5.42 -7.20 12.89
N THR A 65 6.13 -7.95 12.09
CA THR A 65 5.61 -8.90 11.10
C THR A 65 5.77 -10.32 11.63
N THR A 66 4.75 -11.16 11.56
CA THR A 66 4.80 -12.55 12.06
C THR A 66 5.23 -13.54 11.00
N SER A 67 4.87 -13.29 9.75
CA SER A 67 5.25 -14.10 8.59
C SER A 67 5.12 -13.29 7.31
N VAL A 68 5.79 -13.78 6.27
CA VAL A 68 5.67 -13.27 4.90
C VAL A 68 5.24 -14.43 4.02
N LYS A 69 4.23 -14.21 3.18
CA LYS A 69 3.83 -15.11 2.10
C LYS A 69 3.95 -14.38 0.77
N TYR A 70 4.01 -15.12 -0.31
CA TYR A 70 4.24 -14.55 -1.63
C TYR A 70 3.12 -14.92 -2.59
N ASP A 71 2.80 -14.00 -3.49
CA ASP A 71 1.93 -14.29 -4.62
C ASP A 71 2.72 -15.00 -5.75
N GLU A 72 2.04 -15.29 -6.86
CA GLU A 72 2.64 -15.95 -8.03
C GLU A 72 3.75 -15.13 -8.70
N LYS A 73 3.79 -13.82 -8.44
CA LYS A 73 4.81 -12.89 -8.93
C LYS A 73 5.95 -12.68 -7.93
N GLY A 74 5.94 -13.41 -6.81
CA GLY A 74 6.92 -13.27 -5.74
C GLY A 74 6.76 -12.01 -4.89
N LEU A 75 5.64 -11.30 -5.00
CA LEU A 75 5.38 -10.12 -4.18
C LEU A 75 4.90 -10.50 -2.79
N PRO A 76 5.40 -9.83 -1.73
CA PRO A 76 5.13 -10.21 -0.36
C PRO A 76 3.75 -9.77 0.12
N TYR A 77 3.13 -10.63 0.93
CA TYR A 77 2.10 -10.31 1.90
C TYR A 77 2.73 -10.32 3.29
N PHE A 78 2.73 -9.19 3.96
CA PHE A 78 3.23 -9.04 5.32
C PHE A 78 2.10 -9.31 6.31
N TYR A 79 2.21 -10.37 7.11
CA TYR A 79 1.21 -10.75 8.11
C TYR A 79 1.55 -10.16 9.47
N PHE A 80 0.53 -9.64 10.15
CA PHE A 80 0.65 -9.03 11.47
C PHE A 80 0.13 -9.96 12.58
N PRO A 81 0.50 -9.70 13.87
CA PRO A 81 0.10 -10.56 14.99
C PRO A 81 -1.40 -10.75 15.16
N ASP A 82 -2.23 -9.81 14.71
CA ASP A 82 -3.69 -9.89 14.80
C ASP A 82 -4.34 -10.66 13.64
N GLY A 83 -3.53 -11.26 12.76
CA GLY A 83 -3.98 -12.02 11.58
C GLY A 83 -4.38 -11.16 10.39
N SER A 84 -4.24 -9.85 10.47
CA SER A 84 -4.33 -8.96 9.30
C SER A 84 -3.08 -9.06 8.42
N ALA A 85 -3.16 -8.57 7.20
CA ALA A 85 -2.03 -8.57 6.29
C ALA A 85 -2.02 -7.32 5.40
N LEU A 86 -0.83 -7.01 4.90
CA LEU A 86 -0.60 -5.92 3.95
C LEU A 86 0.09 -6.46 2.71
N LYS A 87 -0.36 -6.03 1.55
CA LYS A 87 0.33 -6.16 0.26
C LYS A 87 0.65 -4.78 -0.27
N ILE A 88 1.90 -4.57 -0.66
CA ILE A 88 2.31 -3.37 -1.39
C ILE A 88 2.33 -3.74 -2.86
N ARG A 89 1.40 -3.15 -3.63
CA ARG A 89 1.10 -3.60 -4.99
C ARG A 89 1.97 -2.92 -6.04
N PHE A 90 2.59 -1.77 -5.78
CA PHE A 90 3.01 -1.00 -6.93
C PHE A 90 4.48 -0.83 -7.14
N THR A 91 4.76 -0.74 -8.31
CA THR A 91 5.89 -0.97 -9.13
C THR A 91 6.71 0.30 -9.38
N ASP A 92 6.15 1.43 -9.71
CA ASP A 92 6.92 2.65 -9.99
C ASP A 92 7.10 3.55 -8.75
N ALA A 93 6.36 3.25 -7.72
CA ALA A 93 6.44 3.86 -6.41
C ALA A 93 5.79 2.92 -5.40
N ILE A 94 6.17 3.00 -4.13
CA ILE A 94 5.56 2.26 -3.01
C ILE A 94 4.14 2.79 -2.74
N ARG A 95 3.36 2.94 -3.78
CA ARG A 95 2.19 3.81 -3.77
C ARG A 95 0.94 3.14 -3.24
N ASP A 96 0.55 2.02 -3.82
CA ASP A 96 -0.72 1.39 -3.55
C ASP A 96 -0.55 0.26 -2.54
N TRP A 97 -1.14 0.45 -1.39
CA TRP A 97 -1.10 -0.49 -0.29
C TRP A 97 -2.47 -1.10 -0.08
N ILE A 98 -2.54 -2.42 -0.10
CA ILE A 98 -3.78 -3.17 0.10
C ILE A 98 -3.73 -3.81 1.48
N PHE A 99 -4.55 -3.31 2.37
CA PHE A 99 -4.68 -3.87 3.71
C PHE A 99 -5.86 -4.84 3.80
N TYR A 100 -5.60 -6.01 4.34
CA TYR A 100 -6.58 -7.06 4.62
C TYR A 100 -6.77 -7.14 6.14
N PRO A 101 -7.93 -6.71 6.69
CA PRO A 101 -8.22 -6.83 8.13
C PRO A 101 -8.31 -8.29 8.60
N GLY A 102 -8.46 -9.23 7.68
CA GLY A 102 -8.49 -10.66 7.91
C GLY A 102 -7.54 -11.38 6.97
N ASN A 103 -7.76 -12.68 6.81
CA ASN A 103 -6.90 -13.52 5.98
C ASN A 103 -7.10 -13.22 4.48
N PRO A 104 -6.05 -12.84 3.72
CA PRO A 104 -6.12 -12.55 2.29
C PRO A 104 -6.67 -13.71 1.46
N ASP A 105 -6.26 -14.97 1.76
CA ASP A 105 -6.67 -16.14 0.98
C ASP A 105 -8.18 -16.36 1.06
N LYS A 106 -8.77 -16.15 2.26
CA LYS A 106 -10.22 -16.24 2.45
C LYS A 106 -10.96 -15.09 1.73
N CYS A 107 -10.37 -13.91 1.74
CA CYS A 107 -10.90 -12.74 1.04
C CYS A 107 -10.94 -13.00 -0.48
N LEU A 108 -9.81 -13.41 -1.07
CA LEU A 108 -9.67 -13.62 -2.50
C LEU A 108 -10.39 -14.88 -3.01
N LYS A 109 -10.62 -15.89 -2.15
CA LYS A 109 -11.53 -16.98 -2.49
C LYS A 109 -12.98 -16.53 -2.66
N ARG A 110 -13.40 -15.55 -1.86
CA ARG A 110 -14.78 -15.04 -1.89
C ARG A 110 -15.00 -14.05 -3.04
N TYR A 111 -14.01 -13.23 -3.33
CA TYR A 111 -14.04 -12.24 -4.39
C TYR A 111 -12.95 -12.57 -5.39
N LYS A 112 -13.33 -12.92 -6.60
CA LYS A 112 -12.45 -13.50 -7.64
C LYS A 112 -11.26 -12.62 -8.02
N THR A 113 -11.33 -11.30 -7.79
CA THR A 113 -10.28 -10.34 -8.08
C THR A 113 -10.00 -9.43 -6.88
N GLU A 114 -8.81 -8.86 -6.83
CA GLU A 114 -8.47 -7.85 -5.81
C GLU A 114 -9.45 -6.66 -5.87
N ASP A 115 -9.81 -6.21 -7.07
CA ASP A 115 -10.70 -5.07 -7.25
C ASP A 115 -12.12 -5.33 -6.71
N GLU A 116 -12.64 -6.53 -6.87
CA GLU A 116 -13.93 -6.92 -6.28
C GLU A 116 -13.90 -6.99 -4.75
N ALA A 117 -12.73 -7.22 -4.16
CA ALA A 117 -12.53 -7.33 -2.72
C ALA A 117 -12.47 -5.96 -2.03
N HIS A 118 -12.11 -4.89 -2.76
CA HIS A 118 -11.94 -3.56 -2.19
C HIS A 118 -13.23 -3.01 -1.55
N GLY A 119 -13.08 -2.48 -0.34
CA GLY A 119 -14.19 -1.99 0.49
C GLY A 119 -15.07 -3.08 1.14
N LYS A 120 -14.73 -4.36 0.91
CA LYS A 120 -15.45 -5.51 1.47
C LYS A 120 -14.59 -6.30 2.45
N CYS A 121 -13.45 -6.78 2.01
CA CYS A 121 -12.47 -7.49 2.84
C CYS A 121 -11.02 -7.06 2.59
N SER A 122 -10.79 -6.12 1.69
CA SER A 122 -9.54 -5.39 1.52
C SER A 122 -9.80 -3.89 1.43
N PHE A 123 -8.82 -3.07 1.84
CA PHE A 123 -8.95 -1.62 1.91
C PHE A 123 -7.67 -0.99 1.41
N LEU A 124 -7.83 0.08 0.62
CA LEU A 124 -6.71 0.75 -0.03
C LEU A 124 -6.14 1.87 0.83
N PHE A 125 -4.83 1.92 0.86
CA PHE A 125 -4.05 3.04 1.37
C PHE A 125 -3.06 3.50 0.30
N ILE A 126 -2.59 4.73 0.44
CA ILE A 126 -1.57 5.31 -0.41
C ILE A 126 -0.38 5.77 0.43
N TYR A 127 0.81 5.59 -0.11
CA TYR A 127 2.05 6.12 0.45
C TYR A 127 2.86 6.78 -0.66
N MET A 128 2.95 8.11 -0.64
CA MET A 128 3.59 8.85 -1.71
C MET A 128 4.26 10.14 -1.23
N PRO A 129 5.17 10.07 -0.25
CA PRO A 129 5.77 11.25 0.36
C PRO A 129 6.65 12.07 -0.61
N GLY A 130 7.25 11.43 -1.62
CA GLY A 130 8.09 12.02 -2.65
C GLY A 130 7.37 12.29 -3.98
N GLY A 131 6.05 12.48 -3.97
CA GLY A 131 5.23 12.53 -5.18
C GLY A 131 5.60 13.61 -6.20
N GLU A 132 6.32 14.66 -5.82
CA GLU A 132 6.80 15.69 -6.76
C GLU A 132 7.94 15.19 -7.67
N ASP A 133 8.77 14.28 -7.14
CA ASP A 133 9.96 13.78 -7.84
C ASP A 133 9.66 12.53 -8.67
N ILE A 134 8.50 11.92 -8.45
CA ILE A 134 8.11 10.69 -9.14
C ILE A 134 7.39 11.05 -10.43
N LYS A 135 8.04 10.85 -11.56
CA LYS A 135 7.42 10.93 -12.88
C LYS A 135 6.48 9.75 -13.10
N THR A 136 5.35 9.76 -12.43
CA THR A 136 4.43 8.62 -12.38
C THR A 136 3.58 8.45 -13.62
N ASN A 137 3.53 9.45 -14.49
CA ASN A 137 2.79 9.30 -15.74
C ASN A 137 3.24 10.35 -16.76
N ALA A 138 3.87 9.93 -17.84
CA ALA A 138 4.20 10.80 -18.96
C ALA A 138 2.94 11.42 -19.60
N SER A 139 1.76 10.86 -19.39
CA SER A 139 0.49 11.32 -19.94
C SER A 139 -0.27 12.32 -19.07
N ASN A 140 0.06 12.47 -17.78
CA ASN A 140 -0.54 13.48 -16.91
C ASN A 140 0.41 13.99 -15.81
N PRO A 141 1.38 14.86 -16.17
CA PRO A 141 2.35 15.39 -15.20
C PRO A 141 1.72 16.33 -14.14
N ASN A 142 0.44 16.62 -14.24
CA ASN A 142 -0.28 17.55 -13.36
C ASN A 142 -1.41 16.89 -12.58
N ALA A 143 -1.37 15.55 -12.38
CA ALA A 143 -2.37 14.88 -11.55
C ALA A 143 -2.39 15.51 -10.14
N PRO A 144 -3.44 16.26 -9.76
CA PRO A 144 -3.44 17.04 -8.51
C PRO A 144 -3.40 16.14 -7.26
N GLU A 145 -3.82 14.91 -7.37
CA GLU A 145 -3.81 13.94 -6.28
C GLU A 145 -2.42 13.59 -5.79
N TRP A 146 -1.40 13.62 -6.64
CA TRP A 146 -0.03 13.29 -6.24
C TRP A 146 0.59 14.36 -5.38
N LYS A 147 0.32 15.63 -5.69
CA LYS A 147 0.78 16.77 -4.90
C LYS A 147 0.17 16.78 -3.51
N TYR A 148 -1.06 16.30 -3.37
CA TYR A 148 -1.73 16.19 -2.09
C TYR A 148 -1.01 15.26 -1.11
N HIS A 149 -0.42 14.18 -1.61
CA HIS A 149 0.24 13.14 -0.79
C HIS A 149 1.71 13.45 -0.45
N VAL A 150 2.27 14.50 -1.02
CA VAL A 150 3.66 14.93 -0.76
C VAL A 150 3.88 15.20 0.73
N ASN A 151 5.00 14.70 1.24
CA ASN A 151 5.42 14.79 2.65
C ASN A 151 4.46 14.12 3.67
N LYS A 152 3.45 13.39 3.21
CA LYS A 152 2.55 12.64 4.10
C LYS A 152 3.02 11.20 4.28
N GLY A 153 2.50 10.56 5.34
CA GLY A 153 2.69 9.13 5.56
C GLY A 153 1.71 8.29 4.75
N VAL A 154 1.35 7.13 5.31
CA VAL A 154 0.30 6.27 4.76
C VAL A 154 -1.06 6.90 5.02
N GLU A 155 -1.90 6.99 4.01
CA GLU A 155 -3.22 7.60 4.07
C GLU A 155 -4.28 6.66 3.46
N PRO A 156 -5.54 6.75 3.92
CA PRO A 156 -6.65 6.13 3.20
C PRO A 156 -6.68 6.61 1.75
N TYR A 157 -7.00 5.72 0.82
CA TYR A 157 -6.92 6.01 -0.59
C TYR A 157 -8.21 5.73 -1.34
N LYS A 158 -8.63 6.71 -2.13
CA LYS A 158 -9.61 6.58 -3.19
C LYS A 158 -8.97 6.97 -4.51
N TYR A 159 -9.13 6.14 -5.53
CA TYR A 159 -8.62 6.45 -6.86
C TYR A 159 -9.11 7.83 -7.35
N ASN A 160 -8.22 8.64 -7.86
CA ASN A 160 -8.46 10.04 -8.26
C ASN A 160 -8.93 10.96 -7.12
N TRP A 161 -8.58 10.68 -5.87
CA TRP A 161 -8.88 11.58 -4.77
C TRP A 161 -7.94 12.79 -4.76
N ASP A 162 -8.53 13.97 -4.78
CA ASP A 162 -7.82 15.25 -4.73
C ASP A 162 -7.60 15.80 -3.32
N GLY A 163 -7.89 15.01 -2.30
CA GLY A 163 -7.76 15.38 -0.89
C GLY A 163 -8.98 16.10 -0.31
N THR A 164 -10.01 16.36 -1.09
CA THR A 164 -11.22 17.05 -0.63
C THR A 164 -12.31 16.07 -0.19
N ALA A 165 -13.13 16.49 0.80
CA ALA A 165 -14.29 15.70 1.22
C ALA A 165 -15.29 15.49 0.08
N ASN A 166 -15.45 16.48 -0.79
CA ASN A 166 -16.35 16.38 -1.94
C ASN A 166 -15.92 15.30 -2.95
N SER A 167 -14.62 15.19 -3.19
CA SER A 167 -14.06 14.16 -4.07
C SER A 167 -14.26 12.74 -3.54
N LEU A 168 -14.31 12.53 -2.22
CA LEU A 168 -14.60 11.21 -1.62
C LEU A 168 -15.95 10.65 -2.05
N TYR A 169 -16.92 11.50 -2.30
CA TYR A 169 -18.31 11.13 -2.57
C TYR A 169 -18.72 11.23 -4.04
N ASN A 170 -17.83 11.67 -4.92
CA ASN A 170 -18.12 11.67 -6.34
C ASN A 170 -18.08 10.25 -6.93
N ASN A 171 -18.58 10.08 -8.16
CA ASN A 171 -18.71 8.77 -8.79
C ASN A 171 -17.45 8.29 -9.53
N ASN A 172 -16.34 9.02 -9.43
CA ASN A 172 -15.09 8.63 -10.07
C ASN A 172 -14.34 7.61 -9.22
N GLY A 173 -13.90 6.52 -9.85
CA GLY A 173 -13.13 5.48 -9.22
C GLY A 173 -13.85 4.79 -8.05
N TYR A 174 -13.15 4.49 -6.98
CA TYR A 174 -13.70 3.86 -5.79
C TYR A 174 -14.39 4.90 -4.89
N SER A 175 -15.70 4.99 -4.97
CA SER A 175 -16.50 5.98 -4.28
C SER A 175 -17.23 5.41 -3.07
N CYS A 176 -17.22 6.15 -1.97
CA CYS A 176 -18.03 5.84 -0.78
C CYS A 176 -19.53 5.82 -1.08
N LYS A 177 -19.98 6.53 -2.09
CA LYS A 177 -21.38 6.67 -2.46
C LYS A 177 -21.89 5.53 -3.36
N THR A 178 -21.03 4.94 -4.19
CA THR A 178 -21.42 3.91 -5.17
C THR A 178 -21.20 2.47 -4.68
N GLY A 179 -20.81 2.28 -3.42
CA GLY A 179 -20.55 0.95 -2.85
C GLY A 179 -19.13 0.42 -3.12
N ASN A 180 -18.37 1.08 -3.93
CA ASN A 180 -16.94 0.76 -4.14
C ASN A 180 -16.08 1.43 -3.04
N ARG A 181 -16.30 0.98 -1.80
CA ARG A 181 -15.83 1.62 -0.58
C ARG A 181 -14.44 1.10 -0.18
N ALA A 182 -13.41 1.45 -0.93
CA ALA A 182 -12.07 0.94 -0.65
C ALA A 182 -11.54 1.31 0.75
N PHE A 183 -12.03 2.39 1.35
CA PHE A 183 -11.58 2.86 2.68
C PHE A 183 -12.64 3.66 3.45
N CYS A 184 -13.87 3.71 2.99
CA CYS A 184 -14.95 4.43 3.68
C CYS A 184 -15.52 3.55 4.78
N THR A 185 -15.05 3.73 5.95
CA THR A 185 -15.55 3.06 7.17
C THR A 185 -15.99 4.10 8.19
#